data_f3d9a2177e663df5224ff75461aa9eda
#
_entry.id   f3d9a2177e663df5224ff75461aa9eda
#
_cell.length_a   1.000
_cell.length_b   1.000
_cell.length_c   1.000
_cell.angle_alpha   90.00
_cell.angle_beta   90.00
_cell.angle_gamma   90.00
#
_symmetry.space_group_name_H-M   'P 1'
#
loop_
_entity.id
_entity.type
_entity.pdbx_description
1 polymer ?
#
loop_
_entity_poly.entity_id
_entity_poly.type
_entity_poly.pdbx_seq_one_letter_code
_entity_poly.pdbx_strand_id
1 'polypeptide(L)'
;GVILDGFGPSFGCRLLESIEYECQRQEIVLMLHCSYGKMEEESRAIEQLCANGAQGILIMCVHGEVYNASIMKMVVEHFPVVTLDRKLMGIPVSFVGTDNEAAAKELTEYLLDRGYRNICFAQRNTLETSTVKDRERGFCIAHNERGIVPDESIWMSGLKATLPLFFGHEQLKEDLKTVEDFIREHPKIDSFFAVEYSIAQIIYTTLRRLGLEKERPVVCFDSTENIMQEYQFTHIKQDEEKEGQLAVRILADAIDGDGEIRTVLVPHRIVEANGFLWN
;
A
#
# COMPACT_ATOMS: atom_id res chain seq x y z
N GLY A 1 6.46 -17.20 11.11
CA GLY A 1 6.89 -15.81 11.29
C GLY A 1 6.13 -14.85 10.41
N VAL A 2 5.87 -13.65 10.89
CA VAL A 2 5.27 -12.55 10.11
C VAL A 2 6.17 -11.33 10.21
N ILE A 3 6.57 -10.79 9.07
CA ILE A 3 7.36 -9.55 8.97
C ILE A 3 6.56 -8.53 8.17
N LEU A 4 6.16 -7.45 8.82
CA LEU A 4 5.48 -6.33 8.17
C LEU A 4 6.40 -5.10 8.12
N ASP A 5 6.21 -4.24 7.13
CA ASP A 5 6.87 -2.92 7.09
C ASP A 5 6.44 -2.05 8.27
N GLY A 6 5.16 -2.14 8.60
CA GLY A 6 4.47 -1.53 9.71
C GLY A 6 2.98 -1.77 9.54
N PHE A 7 2.19 -1.35 10.48
CA PHE A 7 0.73 -1.41 10.39
C PHE A 7 0.11 -0.22 11.11
N GLY A 8 -1.02 0.20 10.63
CA GLY A 8 -1.73 1.37 11.14
C GLY A 8 -3.24 1.28 10.88
N PRO A 9 -4.01 2.26 11.35
CA PRO A 9 -5.47 2.23 11.24
C PRO A 9 -6.00 2.28 9.81
N SER A 10 -5.20 2.72 8.84
CA SER A 10 -5.59 2.77 7.43
C SER A 10 -5.22 1.52 6.64
N PHE A 11 -4.13 0.84 7.02
CA PHE A 11 -3.66 -0.39 6.39
C PHE A 11 -2.81 -1.23 7.35
N GLY A 12 -2.92 -2.54 7.25
CA GLY A 12 -2.10 -3.52 7.96
C GLY A 12 -2.68 -4.01 9.29
N CYS A 13 -3.53 -3.24 9.99
CA CYS A 13 -4.17 -3.74 11.21
C CYS A 13 -5.14 -4.90 10.92
N ARG A 14 -5.99 -4.75 9.91
CA ARG A 14 -6.92 -5.80 9.47
C ARG A 14 -6.19 -7.00 8.89
N LEU A 15 -5.12 -6.77 8.15
CA LEU A 15 -4.26 -7.82 7.62
C LEU A 15 -3.67 -8.66 8.76
N LEU A 16 -3.09 -8.01 9.77
CA LEU A 16 -2.51 -8.69 10.93
C LEU A 16 -3.56 -9.46 11.74
N GLU A 17 -4.72 -8.85 12.00
CA GLU A 17 -5.85 -9.50 12.68
C GLU A 17 -6.30 -10.76 11.92
N SER A 18 -6.39 -10.68 10.61
CA SER A 18 -6.78 -11.80 9.76
C SER A 18 -5.73 -12.91 9.73
N ILE A 19 -4.45 -12.56 9.68
CA ILE A 19 -3.34 -13.52 9.76
C ILE A 19 -3.39 -14.25 11.12
N GLU A 20 -3.53 -13.51 12.20
CA GLU A 20 -3.62 -14.09 13.56
C GLU A 20 -4.80 -15.03 13.69
N TYR A 21 -5.98 -14.60 13.26
CA TYR A 21 -7.20 -15.42 13.31
C TYR A 21 -7.06 -16.72 12.50
N GLU A 22 -6.48 -16.67 11.31
CA GLU A 22 -6.29 -17.88 10.49
C GLU A 22 -5.19 -18.78 11.08
N CYS A 23 -4.13 -18.23 11.68
CA CYS A 23 -3.14 -18.98 12.42
C CYS A 23 -3.77 -19.73 13.61
N GLN A 24 -4.61 -19.03 14.39
CA GLN A 24 -5.33 -19.65 15.51
C GLN A 24 -6.23 -20.80 15.04
N ARG A 25 -6.93 -20.63 13.91
CA ARG A 25 -7.79 -21.70 13.35
C ARG A 25 -7.01 -22.96 12.93
N GLN A 26 -5.74 -22.79 12.56
CA GLN A 26 -4.87 -23.89 12.12
C GLN A 26 -3.90 -24.35 13.21
N GLU A 27 -4.09 -23.90 14.45
CA GLU A 27 -3.23 -24.23 15.60
C GLU A 27 -1.75 -23.84 15.38
N ILE A 28 -1.52 -22.76 14.59
CA ILE A 28 -0.19 -22.21 14.31
C ILE A 28 0.14 -21.12 15.32
N VAL A 29 1.35 -21.15 15.88
CA VAL A 29 1.88 -20.09 16.74
C VAL A 29 2.49 -18.99 15.87
N LEU A 30 2.01 -17.76 16.02
CA LEU A 30 2.47 -16.58 15.29
C LEU A 30 3.56 -15.84 16.04
N MET A 31 4.65 -15.50 15.34
CA MET A 31 5.69 -14.58 15.81
C MET A 31 5.75 -13.37 14.90
N LEU A 32 5.59 -12.15 15.43
CA LEU A 32 5.52 -10.91 14.67
C LEU A 32 6.79 -10.07 14.85
N HIS A 33 7.30 -9.54 13.74
CA HIS A 33 8.32 -8.48 13.67
C HIS A 33 7.92 -7.38 12.70
N CYS A 34 8.47 -6.17 12.89
CA CYS A 34 8.34 -5.07 11.94
C CYS A 34 9.72 -4.67 11.42
N SER A 35 9.80 -4.43 10.11
CA SER A 35 11.02 -3.94 9.45
C SER A 35 11.16 -2.42 9.50
N TYR A 36 10.05 -1.70 9.71
CA TYR A 36 10.01 -0.22 9.70
C TYR A 36 10.60 0.41 8.43
N GLY A 37 10.44 -0.27 7.29
CA GLY A 37 10.99 0.17 6.01
C GLY A 37 12.52 0.08 5.89
N LYS A 38 13.16 -0.72 6.76
CA LYS A 38 14.61 -0.87 6.79
C LYS A 38 15.03 -2.30 6.46
N MET A 39 15.87 -2.44 5.44
CA MET A 39 16.36 -3.73 4.99
C MET A 39 17.19 -4.46 6.07
N GLU A 40 17.91 -3.72 6.90
CA GLU A 40 18.67 -4.29 8.01
C GLU A 40 17.75 -4.89 9.09
N GLU A 41 16.63 -4.23 9.38
CA GLU A 41 15.64 -4.76 10.34
C GLU A 41 14.89 -5.95 9.75
N GLU A 42 14.61 -5.94 8.45
CA GLU A 42 14.02 -7.08 7.74
C GLU A 42 14.95 -8.31 7.83
N SER A 43 16.24 -8.15 7.55
CA SER A 43 17.24 -9.23 7.69
C SER A 43 17.33 -9.74 9.12
N ARG A 44 17.39 -8.84 10.11
CA ARG A 44 17.43 -9.20 11.52
C ARG A 44 16.18 -9.96 11.96
N ALA A 45 14.99 -9.53 11.48
CA ALA A 45 13.74 -10.21 11.77
C ALA A 45 13.74 -11.65 11.22
N ILE A 46 14.19 -11.85 9.98
CA ILE A 46 14.32 -13.18 9.37
C ILE A 46 15.23 -14.08 10.24
N GLU A 47 16.43 -13.58 10.60
CA GLU A 47 17.39 -14.34 11.41
C GLU A 47 16.80 -14.72 12.78
N GLN A 48 16.13 -13.77 13.45
CA GLN A 48 15.51 -14.01 14.75
C GLN A 48 14.37 -15.02 14.67
N LEU A 49 13.50 -14.91 13.65
CA LEU A 49 12.39 -15.85 13.46
C LEU A 49 12.91 -17.26 13.21
N CYS A 50 13.88 -17.44 12.32
CA CYS A 50 14.51 -18.72 12.04
C CYS A 50 15.20 -19.30 13.30
N ALA A 51 15.94 -18.49 14.05
CA ALA A 51 16.60 -18.91 15.29
C ALA A 51 15.61 -19.33 16.39
N ASN A 52 14.39 -18.79 16.40
CA ASN A 52 13.32 -19.16 17.31
C ASN A 52 12.41 -20.28 16.79
N GLY A 53 12.79 -20.93 15.68
CA GLY A 53 12.12 -22.13 15.19
C GLY A 53 10.92 -21.87 14.26
N ALA A 54 10.84 -20.69 13.63
CA ALA A 54 9.83 -20.47 12.60
C ALA A 54 10.00 -21.51 11.49
N GLN A 55 8.91 -22.15 11.09
CA GLN A 55 8.88 -23.15 10.01
C GLN A 55 8.54 -22.52 8.66
N GLY A 56 8.06 -21.28 8.66
CA GLY A 56 7.77 -20.50 7.46
C GLY A 56 7.58 -19.02 7.80
N ILE A 57 7.68 -18.16 6.80
CA ILE A 57 7.60 -16.70 6.97
C ILE A 57 6.65 -16.07 5.94
N LEU A 58 5.67 -15.28 6.44
CA LEU A 58 4.95 -14.28 5.67
C LEU A 58 5.72 -12.98 5.74
N ILE A 59 5.99 -12.35 4.60
CA ILE A 59 6.81 -11.13 4.57
C ILE A 59 6.25 -10.06 3.62
N MET A 60 6.04 -8.85 4.14
CA MET A 60 5.87 -7.65 3.36
C MET A 60 7.26 -7.04 3.13
N CYS A 61 7.84 -7.32 1.96
CA CYS A 61 9.21 -6.92 1.65
C CYS A 61 9.39 -5.40 1.65
N VAL A 62 10.52 -4.93 2.18
CA VAL A 62 10.86 -3.50 2.18
C VAL A 62 10.98 -2.98 0.75
N HIS A 63 11.63 -3.73 -0.13
CA HIS A 63 11.80 -3.42 -1.55
C HIS A 63 11.32 -4.57 -2.44
N GLY A 64 10.81 -4.25 -3.63
CA GLY A 64 10.36 -5.22 -4.61
C GLY A 64 11.43 -5.62 -5.65
N GLU A 65 12.43 -4.77 -5.87
CA GLU A 65 13.47 -4.95 -6.90
C GLU A 65 14.90 -4.96 -6.35
N VAL A 66 15.13 -4.37 -5.17
CA VAL A 66 16.40 -4.47 -4.45
C VAL A 66 16.29 -5.64 -3.48
N TYR A 67 16.97 -6.74 -3.81
CA TYR A 67 16.78 -7.98 -3.08
C TYR A 67 17.58 -8.03 -1.78
N ASN A 68 16.88 -8.33 -0.70
CA ASN A 68 17.51 -8.66 0.57
C ASN A 68 18.17 -10.03 0.49
N ALA A 69 19.48 -10.11 0.83
CA ALA A 69 20.24 -11.34 0.79
C ALA A 69 19.66 -12.44 1.70
N SER A 70 19.04 -12.07 2.84
CA SER A 70 18.39 -13.02 3.75
C SER A 70 17.14 -13.65 3.12
N ILE A 71 16.35 -12.86 2.35
CA ILE A 71 15.22 -13.41 1.59
C ILE A 71 15.71 -14.35 0.49
N MET A 72 16.73 -13.92 -0.26
CA MET A 72 17.32 -14.76 -1.33
C MET A 72 17.84 -16.08 -0.79
N LYS A 73 18.47 -16.06 0.39
CA LYS A 73 18.92 -17.27 1.07
C LYS A 73 17.77 -18.23 1.37
N MET A 74 16.65 -17.73 1.94
CA MET A 74 15.46 -18.55 2.21
C MET A 74 14.94 -19.22 0.92
N VAL A 75 14.84 -18.44 -0.18
CA VAL A 75 14.36 -18.97 -1.46
C VAL A 75 15.29 -20.07 -2.00
N VAL A 76 16.60 -19.87 -1.95
CA VAL A 76 17.59 -20.86 -2.41
C VAL A 76 17.60 -22.12 -1.54
N GLU A 77 17.38 -21.97 -0.24
CA GLU A 77 17.30 -23.08 0.72
C GLU A 77 15.92 -23.75 0.74
N HIS A 78 14.99 -23.32 -0.13
CA HIS A 78 13.61 -23.81 -0.18
C HIS A 78 12.86 -23.68 1.16
N PHE A 79 13.22 -22.68 1.96
CA PHE A 79 12.50 -22.38 3.19
C PHE A 79 11.11 -21.80 2.84
N PRO A 80 10.02 -22.25 3.47
CA PRO A 80 8.68 -21.77 3.18
C PRO A 80 8.54 -20.26 3.40
N VAL A 81 8.29 -19.52 2.32
CA VAL A 81 8.10 -18.07 2.35
C VAL A 81 6.98 -17.64 1.40
N VAL A 82 6.14 -16.73 1.85
CA VAL A 82 5.10 -16.08 1.06
C VAL A 82 5.24 -14.57 1.21
N THR A 83 5.27 -13.86 0.08
CA THR A 83 5.29 -12.39 0.08
C THR A 83 3.86 -11.84 0.15
N LEU A 84 3.68 -10.78 0.93
CA LEU A 84 2.42 -10.07 1.16
C LEU A 84 2.48 -8.66 0.58
N ASP A 85 1.37 -8.20 -0.01
CA ASP A 85 1.20 -6.83 -0.53
C ASP A 85 2.24 -6.44 -1.60
N ARG A 86 3.53 -6.67 -1.35
CA ARG A 86 4.64 -6.31 -2.23
C ARG A 86 5.26 -7.53 -2.90
N LYS A 87 5.33 -7.50 -4.23
CA LYS A 87 5.94 -8.57 -5.04
C LYS A 87 7.46 -8.45 -5.05
N LEU A 88 8.13 -9.60 -5.01
CA LEU A 88 9.54 -9.71 -5.39
C LEU A 88 9.60 -10.04 -6.89
N MET A 89 10.05 -9.08 -7.68
CA MET A 89 10.08 -9.21 -9.13
C MET A 89 11.14 -10.21 -9.58
N GLY A 90 10.73 -11.18 -10.41
CA GLY A 90 11.66 -12.18 -10.98
C GLY A 90 12.14 -13.28 -10.01
N ILE A 91 11.63 -13.32 -8.79
CA ILE A 91 11.96 -14.34 -7.80
C ILE A 91 10.79 -15.33 -7.68
N PRO A 92 11.06 -16.65 -7.77
CA PRO A 92 10.03 -17.68 -7.68
C PRO A 92 9.58 -17.89 -6.23
N VAL A 93 8.68 -17.04 -5.76
CA VAL A 93 8.10 -17.07 -4.42
C VAL A 93 6.59 -16.83 -4.50
N SER A 94 5.83 -17.48 -3.64
CA SER A 94 4.38 -17.25 -3.58
C SER A 94 4.08 -15.82 -3.14
N PHE A 95 3.03 -15.25 -3.72
CA PHE A 95 2.58 -13.88 -3.46
C PHE A 95 1.08 -13.82 -3.24
N VAL A 96 0.67 -13.02 -2.26
CA VAL A 96 -0.72 -12.63 -2.04
C VAL A 96 -0.80 -11.12 -1.85
N GLY A 97 -1.70 -10.47 -2.56
CA GLY A 97 -1.94 -9.02 -2.42
C GLY A 97 -2.97 -8.51 -3.42
N THR A 98 -3.33 -7.25 -3.31
CA THR A 98 -4.26 -6.58 -4.21
C THR A 98 -3.69 -6.44 -5.62
N ASP A 99 -4.55 -6.49 -6.65
CA ASP A 99 -4.20 -6.07 -8.02
C ASP A 99 -4.10 -4.54 -8.06
N ASN A 100 -2.93 -4.02 -7.69
CA ASN A 100 -2.68 -2.60 -7.57
C ASN A 100 -2.76 -1.85 -8.92
N GLU A 101 -2.42 -2.52 -10.05
CA GLU A 101 -2.52 -1.94 -11.37
C GLU A 101 -4.00 -1.77 -11.76
N ALA A 102 -4.80 -2.82 -11.64
CA ALA A 102 -6.23 -2.76 -11.93
C ALA A 102 -6.96 -1.78 -11.01
N ALA A 103 -6.63 -1.77 -9.72
CA ALA A 103 -7.20 -0.87 -8.73
C ALA A 103 -6.90 0.61 -9.02
N ALA A 104 -5.65 0.92 -9.35
CA ALA A 104 -5.27 2.29 -9.69
C ALA A 104 -5.88 2.74 -11.02
N LYS A 105 -5.99 1.83 -12.00
CA LYS A 105 -6.69 2.11 -13.26
C LYS A 105 -8.14 2.50 -12.97
N GLU A 106 -8.88 1.69 -12.22
CA GLU A 106 -10.28 1.93 -11.89
C GLU A 106 -10.48 3.25 -11.12
N LEU A 107 -9.63 3.54 -10.14
CA LEU A 107 -9.69 4.78 -9.37
C LEU A 107 -9.37 6.02 -10.22
N THR A 108 -8.48 5.89 -11.20
CA THR A 108 -8.16 6.96 -12.15
C THR A 108 -9.33 7.18 -13.10
N GLU A 109 -9.94 6.11 -13.60
CA GLU A 109 -11.14 6.16 -14.44
C GLU A 109 -12.29 6.89 -13.74
N TYR A 110 -12.46 6.64 -12.44
CA TYR A 110 -13.43 7.35 -11.61
C TYR A 110 -13.28 8.88 -11.68
N LEU A 111 -12.03 9.40 -11.66
CA LEU A 111 -11.78 10.84 -11.82
C LEU A 111 -11.99 11.31 -13.26
N LEU A 112 -11.47 10.58 -14.24
CA LEU A 112 -11.57 10.92 -15.66
C LEU A 112 -13.03 10.96 -16.14
N ASP A 113 -13.88 10.05 -15.64
CA ASP A 113 -15.32 10.00 -15.97
C ASP A 113 -16.09 11.19 -15.39
N ARG A 114 -15.58 11.80 -14.33
CA ARG A 114 -16.13 13.02 -13.72
C ARG A 114 -15.60 14.32 -14.36
N GLY A 115 -14.78 14.18 -15.41
CA GLY A 115 -14.29 15.30 -16.21
C GLY A 115 -12.96 15.89 -15.77
N TYR A 116 -12.33 15.36 -14.71
CA TYR A 116 -10.98 15.79 -14.30
C TYR A 116 -9.94 15.37 -15.36
N ARG A 117 -8.94 16.21 -15.60
CA ARG A 117 -7.94 15.98 -16.65
C ARG A 117 -6.51 16.27 -16.20
N ASN A 118 -6.33 17.16 -15.24
CA ASN A 118 -5.02 17.54 -14.71
C ASN A 118 -4.85 16.90 -13.34
N ILE A 119 -4.78 15.57 -13.32
CA ILE A 119 -4.73 14.76 -12.10
C ILE A 119 -3.30 14.70 -11.60
N CYS A 120 -3.04 15.23 -10.42
CA CYS A 120 -1.75 15.09 -9.76
C CYS A 120 -1.61 13.68 -9.18
N PHE A 121 -0.63 12.90 -9.65
CA PHE A 121 -0.24 11.66 -9.01
C PHE A 121 0.71 11.97 -7.85
N ALA A 122 0.26 11.72 -6.62
CA ALA A 122 1.00 12.07 -5.41
C ALA A 122 1.52 10.83 -4.69
N GLN A 123 2.85 10.75 -4.54
CA GLN A 123 3.55 9.60 -3.98
C GLN A 123 4.65 9.99 -2.99
N ARG A 124 5.10 9.02 -2.23
CA ARG A 124 6.27 9.14 -1.37
C ARG A 124 7.57 9.02 -2.18
N ASN A 125 8.69 9.33 -1.55
CA ASN A 125 10.01 9.34 -2.22
C ASN A 125 10.63 7.94 -2.41
N THR A 126 9.86 6.86 -2.46
CA THR A 126 10.41 5.52 -2.68
C THR A 126 9.86 4.89 -3.95
N LEU A 127 10.64 5.01 -5.01
CA LEU A 127 10.37 4.39 -6.33
C LEU A 127 10.51 2.85 -6.33
N GLU A 128 10.89 2.24 -5.21
CA GLU A 128 11.32 0.83 -5.16
C GLU A 128 10.24 -0.11 -4.63
N THR A 129 9.05 0.42 -4.32
CA THR A 129 7.92 -0.39 -3.84
C THR A 129 7.09 -0.85 -5.02
N SER A 130 6.91 -2.15 -5.19
CA SER A 130 6.15 -2.73 -6.31
C SER A 130 4.72 -2.20 -6.37
N THR A 131 4.06 -2.02 -5.22
CA THR A 131 2.70 -1.47 -5.13
C THR A 131 2.58 -0.05 -5.73
N VAL A 132 3.54 0.84 -5.44
CA VAL A 132 3.54 2.20 -5.99
C VAL A 132 3.76 2.19 -7.50
N LYS A 133 4.68 1.34 -8.00
CA LYS A 133 4.90 1.18 -9.45
C LYS A 133 3.68 0.62 -10.17
N ASP A 134 3.01 -0.35 -9.59
CA ASP A 134 1.79 -0.92 -10.16
C ASP A 134 0.66 0.12 -10.16
N ARG A 135 0.52 0.94 -9.10
CA ARG A 135 -0.45 2.06 -9.04
C ARG A 135 -0.16 3.13 -10.09
N GLU A 136 1.12 3.50 -10.26
CA GLU A 136 1.55 4.43 -11.31
C GLU A 136 1.22 3.88 -12.70
N ARG A 137 1.49 2.59 -12.95
CA ARG A 137 1.18 1.93 -14.22
C ARG A 137 -0.32 1.95 -14.51
N GLY A 138 -1.16 1.59 -13.53
CA GLY A 138 -2.61 1.64 -13.66
C GLY A 138 -3.13 3.05 -13.96
N PHE A 139 -2.57 4.07 -13.28
CA PHE A 139 -2.86 5.48 -13.53
C PHE A 139 -2.54 5.87 -14.99
N CYS A 140 -1.37 5.49 -15.50
CA CYS A 140 -0.99 5.76 -16.88
C CYS A 140 -1.85 5.01 -17.90
N ILE A 141 -2.21 3.75 -17.64
CA ILE A 141 -3.07 2.94 -18.50
C ILE A 141 -4.45 3.60 -18.66
N ALA A 142 -5.07 4.04 -17.57
CA ALA A 142 -6.38 4.71 -17.60
C ALA A 142 -6.38 5.98 -18.45
N HIS A 143 -5.32 6.78 -18.40
CA HIS A 143 -5.15 7.96 -19.25
C HIS A 143 -4.97 7.58 -20.72
N ASN A 144 -4.06 6.64 -21.00
CA ASN A 144 -3.73 6.22 -22.35
C ASN A 144 -4.94 5.62 -23.08
N GLU A 145 -5.76 4.82 -22.42
CA GLU A 145 -6.99 4.24 -22.99
C GLU A 145 -8.02 5.31 -23.40
N ARG A 146 -7.93 6.51 -22.82
CA ARG A 146 -8.75 7.67 -23.20
C ARG A 146 -8.04 8.65 -24.15
N GLY A 147 -6.86 8.27 -24.65
CA GLY A 147 -6.06 9.12 -25.54
C GLY A 147 -5.48 10.35 -24.85
N ILE A 148 -5.34 10.32 -23.53
CA ILE A 148 -4.75 11.39 -22.71
C ILE A 148 -3.33 10.96 -22.33
N VAL A 149 -2.37 11.86 -22.48
CA VAL A 149 -1.01 11.66 -21.97
C VAL A 149 -0.93 12.30 -20.59
N PRO A 150 -0.61 11.54 -19.53
CA PRO A 150 -0.41 12.12 -18.20
C PRO A 150 0.70 13.19 -18.23
N ASP A 151 0.47 14.31 -17.56
CA ASP A 151 1.48 15.36 -17.42
C ASP A 151 2.31 15.11 -16.14
N GLU A 152 3.44 14.46 -16.30
CA GLU A 152 4.33 14.16 -15.19
C GLU A 152 4.88 15.41 -14.48
N SER A 153 4.84 16.58 -15.13
CA SER A 153 5.29 17.84 -14.53
C SER A 153 4.42 18.29 -13.34
N ILE A 154 3.22 17.73 -13.21
CA ILE A 154 2.31 17.96 -12.08
C ILE A 154 2.26 16.81 -11.10
N TRP A 155 3.15 15.84 -11.21
CA TRP A 155 3.24 14.76 -10.22
C TRP A 155 4.02 15.21 -8.99
N MET A 156 3.54 14.80 -7.84
CA MET A 156 4.16 15.15 -6.56
C MET A 156 4.87 13.94 -5.98
N SER A 157 6.16 14.12 -5.67
CA SER A 157 6.97 13.10 -4.98
C SER A 157 7.71 13.73 -3.80
N GLY A 158 8.30 12.90 -2.95
CA GLY A 158 9.19 13.38 -1.90
C GLY A 158 8.53 13.62 -0.54
N LEU A 159 7.25 13.26 -0.37
CA LEU A 159 6.59 13.33 0.93
C LEU A 159 7.18 12.31 1.91
N LYS A 160 7.38 12.75 3.16
CA LYS A 160 8.09 12.00 4.20
C LYS A 160 7.17 11.44 5.27
N ALA A 161 6.08 12.15 5.58
CA ALA A 161 5.11 11.78 6.63
C ALA A 161 4.10 10.76 6.10
N THR A 162 4.58 9.57 5.74
CA THR A 162 3.83 8.48 5.12
C THR A 162 3.91 7.21 5.98
N LEU A 163 3.32 6.10 5.51
CA LEU A 163 3.47 4.80 6.18
C LEU A 163 4.90 4.23 6.03
N PRO A 164 5.42 3.52 7.05
CA PRO A 164 4.87 3.39 8.41
C PRO A 164 4.91 4.71 9.17
N LEU A 165 3.93 4.98 10.02
CA LEU A 165 3.67 6.27 10.68
C LEU A 165 4.73 6.65 11.75
N PHE A 166 6.01 6.51 11.46
CA PHE A 166 7.13 6.86 12.32
C PHE A 166 7.80 8.15 11.86
N PHE A 167 7.04 9.25 11.89
CA PHE A 167 7.53 10.58 11.54
C PHE A 167 7.29 11.57 12.68
N GLY A 168 8.15 12.55 12.77
CA GLY A 168 8.00 13.64 13.73
C GLY A 168 7.12 14.78 13.20
N HIS A 169 6.68 15.65 14.12
CA HIS A 169 5.91 16.85 13.74
C HIS A 169 6.62 17.76 12.75
N GLU A 170 7.95 17.78 12.74
CA GLU A 170 8.72 18.61 11.82
C GLU A 170 8.60 18.11 10.38
N GLN A 171 8.70 16.78 10.15
CA GLN A 171 8.47 16.20 8.82
C GLN A 171 7.08 16.51 8.29
N LEU A 172 6.06 16.42 9.16
CA LEU A 172 4.69 16.76 8.76
C LEU A 172 4.55 18.24 8.39
N LYS A 173 5.19 19.15 9.11
CA LYS A 173 5.21 20.58 8.76
C LYS A 173 5.91 20.85 7.43
N GLU A 174 7.03 20.17 7.20
CA GLU A 174 7.76 20.26 5.93
C GLU A 174 6.88 19.80 4.77
N ASP A 175 6.22 18.63 4.92
CA ASP A 175 5.34 18.09 3.89
C ASP A 175 4.14 19.01 3.61
N LEU A 176 3.49 19.56 4.65
CA LEU A 176 2.39 20.52 4.48
C LEU A 176 2.84 21.76 3.70
N LYS A 177 4.05 22.26 3.97
CA LYS A 177 4.60 23.38 3.23
C LYS A 177 4.92 23.00 1.79
N THR A 178 5.57 21.87 1.57
CA THR A 178 5.90 21.35 0.24
C THR A 178 4.64 21.22 -0.62
N VAL A 179 3.58 20.65 -0.07
CA VAL A 179 2.30 20.51 -0.78
C VAL A 179 1.65 21.88 -1.06
N GLU A 180 1.72 22.82 -0.12
CA GLU A 180 1.18 24.18 -0.33
C GLU A 180 1.93 24.91 -1.45
N ASP A 181 3.25 24.89 -1.43
CA ASP A 181 4.08 25.53 -2.46
C ASP A 181 3.80 24.88 -3.84
N PHE A 182 3.74 23.55 -3.89
CA PHE A 182 3.44 22.82 -5.12
C PHE A 182 2.06 23.14 -5.70
N ILE A 183 1.00 23.21 -4.88
CA ILE A 183 -0.35 23.56 -5.32
C ILE A 183 -0.38 24.99 -5.89
N ARG A 184 0.36 25.93 -5.30
CA ARG A 184 0.45 27.33 -5.77
C ARG A 184 1.20 27.45 -7.09
N GLU A 185 2.25 26.65 -7.28
CA GLU A 185 3.05 26.61 -8.52
C GLU A 185 2.32 25.94 -9.67
N HIS A 186 1.37 25.02 -9.37
CA HIS A 186 0.63 24.25 -10.36
C HIS A 186 -0.89 24.51 -10.30
N PRO A 187 -1.35 25.74 -10.60
CA PRO A 187 -2.77 26.11 -10.48
C PRO A 187 -3.72 25.34 -11.40
N LYS A 188 -3.19 24.68 -12.43
CA LYS A 188 -3.96 23.85 -13.38
C LYS A 188 -4.41 22.51 -12.81
N ILE A 189 -3.82 22.02 -11.71
CA ILE A 189 -4.23 20.76 -11.08
C ILE A 189 -5.69 20.87 -10.67
N ASP A 190 -6.51 19.93 -11.13
CA ASP A 190 -7.95 19.89 -10.86
C ASP A 190 -8.36 18.78 -9.89
N SER A 191 -7.49 17.78 -9.67
CA SER A 191 -7.73 16.68 -8.75
C SER A 191 -6.44 16.00 -8.32
N PHE A 192 -6.50 15.16 -7.31
CA PHE A 192 -5.34 14.45 -6.75
C PHE A 192 -5.63 12.96 -6.61
N PHE A 193 -4.70 12.16 -7.11
CA PHE A 193 -4.60 10.73 -6.84
C PHE A 193 -3.46 10.50 -5.85
N ALA A 194 -3.76 10.21 -4.60
CA ALA A 194 -2.78 9.90 -3.57
C ALA A 194 -2.58 8.38 -3.48
N VAL A 195 -1.32 7.92 -3.53
CA VAL A 195 -1.01 6.49 -3.48
C VAL A 195 -1.34 5.84 -2.15
N GLU A 196 -1.56 6.63 -1.09
CA GLU A 196 -1.96 6.14 0.24
C GLU A 196 -2.76 7.18 1.02
N TYR A 197 -3.46 6.75 2.04
CA TYR A 197 -4.36 7.58 2.86
C TYR A 197 -3.67 8.74 3.57
N SER A 198 -2.46 8.54 4.11
CA SER A 198 -1.70 9.60 4.81
C SER A 198 -1.35 10.76 3.87
N ILE A 199 -0.99 10.47 2.62
CA ILE A 199 -0.74 11.48 1.59
C ILE A 199 -2.03 12.25 1.28
N ALA A 200 -3.16 11.55 1.14
CA ALA A 200 -4.47 12.19 0.92
C ALA A 200 -4.82 13.17 2.05
N GLN A 201 -4.54 12.79 3.31
CA GLN A 201 -4.79 13.67 4.46
C GLN A 201 -3.92 14.94 4.44
N ILE A 202 -2.65 14.83 4.05
CA ILE A 202 -1.74 15.99 3.94
C ILE A 202 -2.24 16.94 2.85
N ILE A 203 -2.56 16.39 1.67
CA ILE A 203 -3.08 17.18 0.53
C ILE A 203 -4.40 17.86 0.92
N TYR A 204 -5.35 17.13 1.46
CA TYR A 204 -6.65 17.67 1.84
C TYR A 204 -6.54 18.77 2.93
N THR A 205 -5.67 18.55 3.93
CA THR A 205 -5.42 19.56 4.97
C THR A 205 -4.88 20.85 4.36
N THR A 206 -4.01 20.74 3.36
CA THR A 206 -3.46 21.89 2.64
C THR A 206 -4.53 22.55 1.77
N LEU A 207 -5.30 21.79 1.00
CA LEU A 207 -6.42 22.32 0.21
C LEU A 207 -7.41 23.08 1.07
N ARG A 208 -7.76 22.55 2.25
CA ARG A 208 -8.65 23.23 3.22
C ARG A 208 -8.10 24.57 3.71
N ARG A 209 -6.78 24.66 3.95
CA ARG A 209 -6.13 25.93 4.32
C ARG A 209 -6.17 26.95 3.20
N LEU A 210 -6.16 26.46 1.95
CA LEU A 210 -6.23 27.31 0.75
C LEU A 210 -7.66 27.60 0.30
N GLY A 211 -8.69 26.99 0.90
CA GLY A 211 -10.09 27.11 0.50
C GLY A 211 -10.44 26.41 -0.82
N LEU A 212 -9.66 25.39 -1.20
CA LEU A 212 -9.76 24.67 -2.48
C LEU A 212 -10.34 23.24 -2.34
N GLU A 213 -10.66 22.80 -1.13
CA GLU A 213 -11.06 21.41 -0.84
C GLU A 213 -12.36 20.97 -1.51
N LYS A 214 -13.22 21.92 -1.90
CA LYS A 214 -14.48 21.64 -2.61
C LYS A 214 -14.32 21.59 -4.12
N GLU A 215 -13.26 22.20 -4.64
CA GLU A 215 -13.02 22.33 -6.07
C GLU A 215 -12.07 21.22 -6.60
N ARG A 216 -11.20 20.73 -5.73
CA ARG A 216 -10.14 19.78 -6.08
C ARG A 216 -10.26 18.51 -5.25
N PRO A 217 -10.99 17.48 -5.72
CA PRO A 217 -11.14 16.24 -4.99
C PRO A 217 -9.82 15.49 -4.85
N VAL A 218 -9.74 14.72 -3.77
CA VAL A 218 -8.63 13.80 -3.51
C VAL A 218 -9.20 12.40 -3.47
N VAL A 219 -8.60 11.48 -4.21
CA VAL A 219 -8.84 10.04 -4.12
C VAL A 219 -7.58 9.33 -3.63
N CYS A 220 -7.70 8.17 -3.01
CA CYS A 220 -6.54 7.46 -2.48
C CYS A 220 -6.72 5.95 -2.42
N PHE A 221 -5.66 5.26 -2.05
CA PHE A 221 -5.73 3.90 -1.54
C PHE A 221 -5.94 3.95 -0.03
N ASP A 222 -6.76 3.03 0.46
CA ASP A 222 -7.09 2.80 1.85
C ASP A 222 -7.85 3.94 2.54
N SER A 223 -8.31 3.66 3.73
CA SER A 223 -8.97 4.59 4.63
C SER A 223 -8.96 4.05 6.05
N THR A 224 -9.11 4.91 7.03
CA THR A 224 -9.31 4.45 8.41
C THR A 224 -10.68 3.80 8.56
N GLU A 225 -10.74 2.68 9.28
CA GLU A 225 -12.00 2.06 9.65
C GLU A 225 -12.84 3.02 10.50
N ASN A 226 -14.10 3.16 10.15
CA ASN A 226 -15.05 4.01 10.84
C ASN A 226 -16.35 3.24 11.05
N ILE A 227 -16.80 3.13 12.31
CA ILE A 227 -18.00 2.41 12.69
C ILE A 227 -19.27 2.95 12.00
N MET A 228 -19.28 4.26 11.68
CA MET A 228 -20.37 4.90 10.96
C MET A 228 -20.27 4.74 9.44
N GLN A 229 -19.18 4.13 8.93
CA GLN A 229 -18.88 4.01 7.51
C GLN A 229 -18.88 5.35 6.76
N GLU A 230 -18.45 6.41 7.44
CA GLU A 230 -18.27 7.73 6.86
C GLU A 230 -16.83 7.88 6.37
N TYR A 231 -16.66 8.15 5.09
CA TYR A 231 -15.35 8.23 4.46
C TYR A 231 -15.13 9.62 3.87
N GLN A 232 -13.98 10.19 4.21
CA GLN A 232 -13.58 11.53 3.74
C GLN A 232 -13.20 11.52 2.26
N PHE A 233 -12.58 10.43 1.79
CA PHE A 233 -12.08 10.28 0.44
C PHE A 233 -12.74 9.09 -0.26
N THR A 234 -13.02 9.24 -1.55
CA THR A 234 -13.22 8.08 -2.41
C THR A 234 -11.91 7.31 -2.48
N HIS A 235 -11.96 6.02 -2.18
CA HIS A 235 -10.75 5.24 -2.04
C HIS A 235 -10.90 3.81 -2.54
N ILE A 236 -9.76 3.19 -2.87
CA ILE A 236 -9.67 1.74 -3.05
C ILE A 236 -9.66 1.10 -1.67
N LYS A 237 -10.60 0.22 -1.40
CA LYS A 237 -10.56 -0.66 -0.23
C LYS A 237 -9.99 -2.00 -0.64
N GLN A 238 -8.83 -2.31 -0.08
CA GLN A 238 -8.18 -3.62 -0.20
C GLN A 238 -8.89 -4.63 0.72
N ASP A 239 -8.90 -5.91 0.32
CA ASP A 239 -9.49 -6.99 1.13
C ASP A 239 -8.41 -7.65 2.00
N GLU A 240 -7.90 -6.87 2.98
CA GLU A 240 -6.86 -7.30 3.90
C GLU A 240 -7.22 -8.60 4.65
N GLU A 241 -8.52 -8.80 4.91
CA GLU A 241 -8.99 -10.02 5.57
C GLU A 241 -8.73 -11.25 4.69
N LYS A 242 -9.10 -11.17 3.42
CA LYS A 242 -8.89 -12.27 2.48
C LYS A 242 -7.42 -12.47 2.16
N GLU A 243 -6.64 -11.39 2.07
CA GLU A 243 -5.19 -11.46 1.87
C GLU A 243 -4.51 -12.24 3.00
N GLY A 244 -4.80 -11.89 4.25
CA GLY A 244 -4.23 -12.56 5.41
C GLY A 244 -4.60 -14.05 5.49
N GLN A 245 -5.87 -14.39 5.28
CA GLN A 245 -6.33 -15.78 5.29
C GLN A 245 -5.65 -16.62 4.20
N LEU A 246 -5.58 -16.10 2.98
CA LEU A 246 -4.97 -16.81 1.86
C LEU A 246 -3.47 -16.99 2.05
N ALA A 247 -2.79 -15.97 2.55
CA ALA A 247 -1.35 -16.02 2.78
C ALA A 247 -0.98 -17.08 3.82
N VAL A 248 -1.71 -17.15 4.92
CA VAL A 248 -1.48 -18.20 5.96
C VAL A 248 -1.71 -19.59 5.37
N ARG A 249 -2.79 -19.81 4.60
CA ARG A 249 -3.07 -21.11 3.99
C ARG A 249 -1.98 -21.54 3.02
N ILE A 250 -1.56 -20.63 2.14
CA ILE A 250 -0.49 -20.92 1.17
C ILE A 250 0.83 -21.22 1.90
N LEU A 251 1.12 -20.52 2.97
CA LEU A 251 2.32 -20.78 3.77
C LEU A 251 2.24 -22.13 4.49
N ALA A 252 1.07 -22.46 5.05
CA ALA A 252 0.85 -23.77 5.70
C ALA A 252 1.02 -24.93 4.70
N ASP A 253 0.39 -24.81 3.52
CA ASP A 253 0.58 -25.79 2.44
C ASP A 253 2.06 -25.97 2.10
N ALA A 254 2.81 -24.87 2.00
CA ALA A 254 4.25 -24.92 1.71
C ALA A 254 5.07 -25.57 2.84
N ILE A 255 4.70 -25.36 4.10
CA ILE A 255 5.31 -26.02 5.28
C ILE A 255 5.06 -27.53 5.24
N ASP A 256 3.86 -27.94 4.83
CA ASP A 256 3.45 -29.36 4.72
C ASP A 256 4.02 -30.06 3.48
N GLY A 257 4.78 -29.34 2.64
CA GLY A 257 5.52 -29.88 1.50
C GLY A 257 4.85 -29.69 0.13
N ASP A 258 3.74 -28.90 0.05
CA ASP A 258 3.21 -28.41 -1.23
C ASP A 258 4.06 -27.23 -1.71
N GLY A 259 5.05 -27.52 -2.54
CA GLY A 259 6.00 -26.54 -3.08
C GLY A 259 5.47 -25.73 -4.27
N GLU A 260 4.18 -25.77 -4.59
CA GLU A 260 3.61 -24.99 -5.69
C GLU A 260 3.69 -23.48 -5.40
N ILE A 261 4.32 -22.74 -6.33
CA ILE A 261 4.38 -21.27 -6.25
C ILE A 261 3.08 -20.69 -6.78
N ARG A 262 2.41 -19.92 -5.92
CA ARG A 262 1.11 -19.33 -6.22
C ARG A 262 1.19 -17.81 -6.20
N THR A 263 0.64 -17.15 -7.23
CA THR A 263 0.40 -15.70 -7.25
C THR A 263 -1.10 -15.47 -7.14
N VAL A 264 -1.54 -14.88 -6.05
CA VAL A 264 -2.96 -14.60 -5.80
C VAL A 264 -3.19 -13.10 -5.74
N LEU A 265 -3.96 -12.59 -6.71
CA LEU A 265 -4.44 -11.22 -6.72
C LEU A 265 -5.83 -11.18 -6.07
N VAL A 266 -5.94 -10.49 -4.96
CA VAL A 266 -7.19 -10.35 -4.22
C VAL A 266 -7.99 -9.18 -4.79
N PRO A 267 -9.30 -9.35 -5.05
CA PRO A 267 -10.14 -8.28 -5.55
C PRO A 267 -10.22 -7.10 -4.58
N HIS A 268 -10.24 -5.90 -5.15
CA HIS A 268 -10.49 -4.65 -4.46
C HIS A 268 -11.90 -4.11 -4.74
N ARG A 269 -12.26 -3.00 -4.10
CA ARG A 269 -13.46 -2.24 -4.43
C ARG A 269 -13.23 -0.74 -4.26
N ILE A 270 -13.92 0.08 -5.07
CA ILE A 270 -14.03 1.51 -4.82
C ILE A 270 -15.11 1.74 -3.75
N VAL A 271 -14.76 2.56 -2.76
CA VAL A 271 -15.68 3.08 -1.75
C VAL A 271 -15.74 4.59 -1.93
N GLU A 272 -16.92 5.11 -2.27
CA GLU A 272 -17.10 6.55 -2.48
C GLU A 272 -17.13 7.32 -1.15
N ALA A 273 -16.56 8.51 -1.17
CA ALA A 273 -16.73 9.47 -0.08
C ALA A 273 -18.21 9.79 0.07
N ASN A 274 -18.75 9.66 1.28
CA ASN A 274 -20.16 9.90 1.55
C ASN A 274 -20.41 11.09 2.46
N GLY A 275 -19.35 11.80 2.87
CA GLY A 275 -19.42 12.94 3.76
C GLY A 275 -20.01 12.61 5.14
N PHE A 276 -20.05 13.61 6.02
CA PHE A 276 -20.74 13.44 7.29
C PHE A 276 -22.27 13.48 7.06
N LEU A 277 -22.94 12.37 7.37
CA LEU A 277 -24.41 12.27 7.27
C LEU A 277 -25.18 13.21 8.22
N TRP A 278 -24.48 14.02 9.01
CA TRP A 278 -25.02 14.85 10.08
C TRP A 278 -24.82 16.37 9.88
N ASN A 279 -24.83 16.84 8.63
CA ASN A 279 -24.92 18.28 8.34
C ASN A 279 -26.34 18.72 8.15
#